data_a9b52df4bda879498b3ff744e8d911c4
#
_entry.id   a9b52df4bda879498b3ff744e8d911c4
#
_cell.length_a   1.000
_cell.length_b   1.000
_cell.length_c   1.000
_cell.angle_alpha   90.00
_cell.angle_beta   90.00
_cell.angle_gamma   90.00
#
_symmetry.space_group_name_H-M   'P 1'
#
loop_
_entity.id
_entity.type
_entity.pdbx_description
1 polymer ?
#
loop_
_entity_poly.entity_id
_entity_poly.type
_entity_poly.pdbx_seq_one_letter_code
_entity_poly.pdbx_strand_id
1 'polypeptide(L)'
;VTPAFHLLIGLAGLMGAAGVALAAASAHGADASRLASASAMLLFHATAILAGVALLARGLLHGGIGLIAAFGFVIGAALFAGDLTLRQYAGHSLFPYAAPTGGTVMILSWLAVTLAAVVAKR
;
A
#
# COMPACT_ATOMS: atom_id res chain seq x y z
N VAL A 1 -10.31 7.89 -16.10
CA VAL A 1 -10.61 7.29 -14.80
C VAL A 1 -10.47 5.77 -14.85
N THR A 2 -11.09 5.14 -15.85
CA THR A 2 -11.02 3.67 -16.01
C THR A 2 -9.60 3.13 -16.13
N PRO A 3 -8.66 3.74 -16.91
CA PRO A 3 -7.29 3.26 -16.96
C PRO A 3 -6.60 3.31 -15.59
N ALA A 4 -6.85 4.37 -14.80
CA ALA A 4 -6.28 4.48 -13.47
C ALA A 4 -6.82 3.37 -12.54
N PHE A 5 -8.10 3.05 -12.63
CA PHE A 5 -8.70 1.98 -11.84
C PHE A 5 -8.08 0.62 -12.20
N HIS A 6 -7.93 0.31 -13.47
CA HIS A 6 -7.31 -0.94 -13.90
C HIS A 6 -5.85 -1.03 -13.45
N LEU A 7 -5.10 0.07 -13.53
CA LEU A 7 -3.73 0.12 -13.04
C LEU A 7 -3.67 -0.17 -11.54
N LEU A 8 -4.52 0.50 -10.76
CA LEU A 8 -4.56 0.31 -9.30
C LEU A 8 -4.93 -1.12 -8.94
N ILE A 9 -5.90 -1.71 -9.62
CA ILE A 9 -6.29 -3.11 -9.39
C ILE A 9 -5.12 -4.04 -9.69
N GLY A 10 -4.43 -3.83 -10.80
CA GLY A 10 -3.25 -4.62 -11.16
C GLY A 10 -2.13 -4.51 -10.15
N LEU A 11 -1.84 -3.27 -9.71
CA LEU A 11 -0.83 -3.03 -8.67
C LEU A 11 -1.22 -3.69 -7.35
N ALA A 12 -2.48 -3.62 -6.97
CA ALA A 12 -2.98 -4.28 -5.76
C ALA A 12 -2.78 -5.80 -5.85
N GLY A 13 -3.05 -6.39 -7.01
CA GLY A 13 -2.81 -7.80 -7.24
C GLY A 13 -1.35 -8.19 -7.05
N LEU A 14 -0.42 -7.40 -7.61
CA LEU A 14 1.01 -7.62 -7.43
C LEU A 14 1.44 -7.44 -5.97
N MET A 15 0.91 -6.43 -5.29
CA MET A 15 1.19 -6.20 -3.87
C MET A 15 0.68 -7.36 -3.01
N GLY A 16 -0.51 -7.88 -3.33
CA GLY A 16 -1.07 -9.02 -2.63
C GLY A 16 -0.22 -10.27 -2.81
N ALA A 17 0.20 -10.56 -4.03
CA ALA A 17 1.07 -11.69 -4.33
C ALA A 17 2.42 -11.56 -3.59
N ALA A 18 3.04 -10.39 -3.65
CA ALA A 18 4.29 -10.12 -2.93
C ALA A 18 4.09 -10.26 -1.41
N GLY A 19 2.97 -9.77 -0.90
CA GLY A 19 2.66 -9.87 0.53
C GLY A 19 2.56 -11.31 1.01
N VAL A 20 1.88 -12.17 0.26
CA VAL A 20 1.79 -13.59 0.58
C VAL A 20 3.16 -14.26 0.49
N ALA A 21 3.95 -13.94 -0.54
CA ALA A 21 5.30 -14.48 -0.69
C ALA A 21 6.19 -14.11 0.48
N LEU A 22 6.12 -12.86 0.95
CA LEU A 22 6.89 -12.41 2.12
C LEU A 22 6.40 -13.05 3.42
N ALA A 23 5.09 -13.29 3.54
CA ALA A 23 4.56 -14.03 4.69
C ALA A 23 5.14 -15.44 4.74
N ALA A 24 5.19 -16.12 3.60
CA ALA A 24 5.80 -17.45 3.50
C ALA A 24 7.29 -17.39 3.86
N ALA A 25 8.01 -16.41 3.32
CA ALA A 25 9.44 -16.24 3.62
C ALA A 25 9.68 -15.96 5.12
N SER A 26 8.81 -15.17 5.75
CA SER A 26 8.94 -14.86 7.18
C SER A 26 8.72 -16.09 8.07
N ALA A 27 7.91 -17.04 7.62
CA ALA A 27 7.62 -18.25 8.37
C ALA A 27 8.79 -19.25 8.35
N HIS A 28 9.69 -19.15 7.37
CA HIS A 28 10.79 -20.10 7.18
C HIS A 28 12.16 -19.53 7.47
N GLY A 29 12.28 -18.24 7.78
CA GLY A 29 13.55 -17.59 8.03
C GLY A 29 13.78 -17.29 9.50
N ALA A 30 15.06 -17.37 9.96
CA ALA A 30 15.44 -16.87 11.27
C ALA A 30 15.38 -15.33 11.25
N ASP A 31 14.91 -14.72 12.36
CA ASP A 31 14.84 -13.27 12.51
C ASP A 31 14.16 -12.56 11.33
N ALA A 32 12.98 -13.04 10.98
CA ALA A 32 12.25 -12.57 9.81
C ALA A 32 11.13 -11.58 10.16
N SER A 33 11.25 -10.86 11.29
CA SER A 33 10.24 -9.89 11.73
C SER A 33 10.02 -8.75 10.72
N ARG A 34 11.09 -8.33 10.02
CA ARG A 34 10.97 -7.32 8.97
C ARG A 34 10.08 -7.79 7.82
N LEU A 35 10.23 -9.07 7.44
CA LEU A 35 9.41 -9.64 6.35
C LEU A 35 7.95 -9.76 6.77
N ALA A 36 7.68 -10.08 8.03
CA ALA A 36 6.32 -10.13 8.55
C ALA A 36 5.66 -8.75 8.50
N SER A 37 6.38 -7.70 8.89
CA SER A 37 5.88 -6.32 8.81
C SER A 37 5.66 -5.89 7.36
N ALA A 38 6.60 -6.20 6.47
CA ALA A 38 6.49 -5.89 5.04
C ALA A 38 5.28 -6.59 4.43
N SER A 39 5.09 -7.87 4.73
CA SER A 39 3.95 -8.65 4.29
C SER A 39 2.63 -8.02 4.73
N ALA A 40 2.51 -7.71 6.02
CA ALA A 40 1.29 -7.13 6.58
C ALA A 40 0.92 -5.82 5.87
N MET A 41 1.89 -4.92 5.68
CA MET A 41 1.63 -3.64 5.03
C MET A 41 1.22 -3.80 3.57
N LEU A 42 1.84 -4.72 2.85
CA LEU A 42 1.45 -5.01 1.47
C LEU A 42 0.04 -5.57 1.38
N LEU A 43 -0.31 -6.54 2.24
CA LEU A 43 -1.62 -7.18 2.21
C LEU A 43 -2.73 -6.22 2.63
N PHE A 44 -2.55 -5.48 3.73
CA PHE A 44 -3.55 -4.50 4.18
C PHE A 44 -3.81 -3.46 3.10
N HIS A 45 -2.76 -2.94 2.48
CA HIS A 45 -2.91 -1.84 1.53
C HIS A 45 -3.34 -2.35 0.15
N ALA A 46 -3.00 -3.57 -0.25
CA ALA A 46 -3.56 -4.18 -1.45
C ALA A 46 -5.08 -4.28 -1.35
N THR A 47 -5.59 -4.77 -0.23
CA THR A 47 -7.03 -4.87 -0.01
C THR A 47 -7.68 -3.49 0.09
N ALA A 48 -7.03 -2.53 0.72
CA ALA A 48 -7.51 -1.15 0.82
C ALA A 48 -7.62 -0.49 -0.57
N ILE A 49 -6.67 -0.76 -1.46
CA ILE A 49 -6.70 -0.24 -2.83
C ILE A 49 -7.90 -0.81 -3.59
N LEU A 50 -8.12 -2.12 -3.49
CA LEU A 50 -9.27 -2.76 -4.16
C LEU A 50 -10.59 -2.20 -3.64
N ALA A 51 -10.72 -2.06 -2.33
CA ALA A 51 -11.90 -1.46 -1.72
C ALA A 51 -12.06 0.00 -2.16
N GLY A 52 -10.98 0.77 -2.15
CA GLY A 52 -10.99 2.17 -2.55
C GLY A 52 -11.43 2.36 -4.00
N VAL A 53 -10.92 1.54 -4.91
CA VAL A 53 -11.33 1.59 -6.32
C VAL A 53 -12.82 1.28 -6.45
N ALA A 54 -13.32 0.27 -5.73
CA ALA A 54 -14.75 -0.05 -5.75
C ALA A 54 -15.60 1.12 -5.23
N LEU A 55 -15.16 1.78 -4.17
CA LEU A 55 -15.86 2.94 -3.63
C LEU A 55 -15.82 4.13 -4.59
N LEU A 56 -14.67 4.35 -5.24
CA LEU A 56 -14.53 5.40 -6.25
C LEU A 56 -15.46 5.15 -7.43
N ALA A 57 -15.55 3.91 -7.91
CA ALA A 57 -16.41 3.53 -9.01
C ALA A 57 -17.90 3.75 -8.69
N ARG A 58 -18.27 3.65 -7.41
CA ARG A 58 -19.64 3.88 -6.95
C ARG A 58 -19.92 5.35 -6.61
N GLY A 59 -18.92 6.23 -6.72
CA GLY A 59 -19.08 7.64 -6.40
C GLY A 59 -19.17 7.95 -4.91
N LEU A 60 -18.76 7.03 -4.05
CA LEU A 60 -18.81 7.20 -2.60
C LEU A 60 -17.65 7.99 -2.05
N LEU A 61 -16.60 8.18 -2.84
CA LEU A 61 -15.44 9.00 -2.50
C LEU A 61 -15.26 10.09 -3.54
N HIS A 62 -14.77 11.25 -3.10
CA HIS A 62 -14.35 12.29 -4.03
C HIS A 62 -13.29 11.72 -4.98
N GLY A 63 -13.52 11.87 -6.30
CA GLY A 63 -12.70 11.19 -7.31
C GLY A 63 -11.21 11.53 -7.24
N GLY A 64 -10.88 12.82 -7.18
CA GLY A 64 -9.48 13.26 -7.15
C GLY A 64 -8.77 12.86 -5.86
N ILE A 65 -9.39 13.13 -4.71
CA ILE A 65 -8.80 12.83 -3.40
C ILE A 65 -8.70 11.32 -3.20
N GLY A 66 -9.72 10.57 -3.62
CA GLY A 66 -9.71 9.11 -3.52
C GLY A 66 -8.62 8.48 -4.37
N LEU A 67 -8.36 9.00 -5.58
CA LEU A 67 -7.26 8.52 -6.41
C LEU A 67 -5.90 8.82 -5.77
N ILE A 68 -5.72 10.01 -5.21
CA ILE A 68 -4.50 10.37 -4.48
C ILE A 68 -4.27 9.39 -3.34
N ALA A 69 -5.31 9.07 -2.58
CA ALA A 69 -5.22 8.12 -1.48
C ALA A 69 -4.79 6.72 -1.98
N ALA A 70 -5.41 6.23 -3.04
CA ALA A 70 -5.11 4.91 -3.60
C ALA A 70 -3.67 4.83 -4.10
N PHE A 71 -3.19 5.81 -4.85
CA PHE A 71 -1.80 5.86 -5.29
C PHE A 71 -0.84 6.06 -4.12
N GLY A 72 -1.25 6.81 -3.11
CA GLY A 72 -0.48 6.95 -1.87
C GLY A 72 -0.30 5.62 -1.15
N PHE A 73 -1.31 4.75 -1.14
CA PHE A 73 -1.18 3.40 -0.61
C PHE A 73 -0.17 2.58 -1.39
N VAL A 74 -0.18 2.67 -2.72
CA VAL A 74 0.81 1.97 -3.55
C VAL A 74 2.22 2.43 -3.21
N ILE A 75 2.46 3.73 -3.25
CA ILE A 75 3.78 4.30 -3.03
C ILE A 75 4.26 4.05 -1.61
N GLY A 76 3.40 4.32 -0.63
CA GLY A 76 3.75 4.15 0.78
C GLY A 76 4.05 2.70 1.14
N ALA A 77 3.22 1.77 0.72
CA ALA A 77 3.45 0.35 0.99
C ALA A 77 4.69 -0.17 0.25
N ALA A 78 4.92 0.28 -0.98
CA ALA A 78 6.11 -0.12 -1.75
C ALA A 78 7.40 0.38 -1.09
N LEU A 79 7.42 1.63 -0.63
CA LEU A 79 8.59 2.17 0.08
C LEU A 79 8.84 1.43 1.39
N PHE A 80 7.80 1.23 2.17
CA PHE A 80 7.92 0.56 3.46
C PHE A 80 8.36 -0.89 3.30
N ALA A 81 7.62 -1.66 2.51
CA ALA A 81 7.89 -3.08 2.32
C ALA A 81 9.18 -3.31 1.53
N GLY A 82 9.43 -2.48 0.53
CA GLY A 82 10.66 -2.56 -0.26
C GLY A 82 11.90 -2.30 0.58
N ASP A 83 11.85 -1.30 1.45
CA ASP A 83 12.96 -0.99 2.34
C ASP A 83 13.24 -2.12 3.33
N LEU A 84 12.20 -2.64 3.98
CA LEU A 84 12.37 -3.73 4.95
C LEU A 84 12.87 -5.01 4.27
N THR A 85 12.38 -5.33 3.08
CA THR A 85 12.82 -6.49 2.31
C THR A 85 14.29 -6.35 1.91
N LEU A 86 14.68 -5.17 1.44
CA LEU A 86 16.06 -4.91 1.06
C LEU A 86 17.00 -5.00 2.26
N ARG A 87 16.60 -4.48 3.41
CA ARG A 87 17.39 -4.62 4.65
C ARG A 87 17.56 -6.08 5.05
N GLN A 88 16.52 -6.89 4.86
CA GLN A 88 16.57 -8.31 5.22
C GLN A 88 17.55 -9.09 4.36
N TYR A 89 17.57 -8.85 3.06
CA TYR A 89 18.35 -9.65 2.12
C TYR A 89 19.66 -9.02 1.69
N ALA A 90 19.72 -7.69 1.59
CA ALA A 90 20.91 -6.98 1.14
C ALA A 90 21.64 -6.22 2.25
N GLY A 91 21.02 -6.07 3.40
CA GLY A 91 21.65 -5.43 4.57
C GLY A 91 21.69 -3.91 4.54
N HIS A 92 21.06 -3.28 3.55
CA HIS A 92 20.99 -1.82 3.49
C HIS A 92 19.60 -1.35 3.08
N SER A 93 19.28 -0.08 3.36
CA SER A 93 18.00 0.50 3.02
C SER A 93 17.98 1.01 1.58
N LEU A 94 16.77 1.28 1.06
CA LEU A 94 16.60 1.92 -0.25
C LEU A 94 17.26 3.31 -0.27
N PHE A 95 16.97 4.10 0.77
CA PHE A 95 17.57 5.39 1.03
C PHE A 95 17.30 5.72 2.51
N PRO A 96 17.99 6.73 3.10
CA PRO A 96 17.75 7.08 4.50
C PRO A 96 16.28 7.41 4.76
N TYR A 97 15.69 6.79 5.78
CA TYR A 97 14.30 7.00 6.20
C TYR A 97 13.23 6.52 5.21
N ALA A 98 13.58 5.60 4.30
CA ALA A 98 12.61 5.09 3.31
C ALA A 98 11.37 4.46 3.97
N ALA A 99 11.56 3.59 4.96
CA ALA A 99 10.43 2.95 5.65
C ALA A 99 9.58 3.96 6.43
N PRO A 100 10.14 4.87 7.25
CA PRO A 100 9.34 5.93 7.88
C PRO A 100 8.61 6.83 6.89
N THR A 101 9.24 7.16 5.76
CA THR A 101 8.59 7.93 4.70
C THR A 101 7.39 7.18 4.14
N GLY A 102 7.56 5.90 3.84
CA GLY A 102 6.47 5.05 3.37
C GLY A 102 5.34 4.97 4.37
N GLY A 103 5.67 4.77 5.65
CA GLY A 103 4.68 4.76 6.73
C GLY A 103 3.89 6.06 6.83
N THR A 104 4.58 7.19 6.74
CA THR A 104 3.95 8.52 6.77
C THR A 104 3.02 8.71 5.57
N VAL A 105 3.45 8.31 4.38
CA VAL A 105 2.61 8.38 3.17
C VAL A 105 1.36 7.54 3.35
N MET A 106 1.48 6.33 3.91
CA MET A 106 0.32 5.49 4.16
C MET A 106 -0.66 6.13 5.15
N ILE A 107 -0.16 6.70 6.24
CA ILE A 107 -1.01 7.40 7.23
C ILE A 107 -1.76 8.55 6.56
N LEU A 108 -1.06 9.39 5.82
CA LEU A 108 -1.68 10.51 5.12
C LEU A 108 -2.72 10.03 4.08
N SER A 109 -2.45 8.91 3.43
CA SER A 109 -3.39 8.33 2.47
C SER A 109 -4.68 7.84 3.15
N TRP A 110 -4.58 7.25 4.33
CA TRP A 110 -5.76 6.88 5.13
C TRP A 110 -6.58 8.11 5.52
N LEU A 111 -5.91 9.19 5.94
CA LEU A 111 -6.60 10.45 6.23
C LEU A 111 -7.25 11.05 4.97
N ALA A 112 -6.60 10.87 3.82
CA ALA A 112 -7.18 11.29 2.54
C ALA A 112 -8.45 10.50 2.21
N VAL A 113 -8.53 9.23 2.55
CA VAL A 113 -9.77 8.44 2.39
C VAL A 113 -10.91 9.08 3.20
N THR A 114 -10.63 9.46 4.45
CA THR A 114 -11.61 10.13 5.30
C THR A 114 -12.09 11.42 4.65
N LEU A 115 -11.17 12.25 4.19
CA LEU A 115 -11.52 13.50 3.53
C LEU A 115 -12.32 13.26 2.25
N ALA A 116 -11.92 12.27 1.45
CA ALA A 116 -12.63 11.93 0.21
C ALA A 116 -14.08 11.52 0.47
N ALA A 117 -14.32 10.83 1.59
CA ALA A 117 -15.68 10.45 1.99
C ALA A 117 -16.51 11.66 2.42
N VAL A 118 -15.90 12.55 3.22
CA VAL A 118 -16.60 13.73 3.77
C VAL A 118 -17.01 14.70 2.67
N VAL A 119 -16.16 14.91 1.67
CA VAL A 119 -16.42 15.88 0.60
C VAL A 119 -17.01 15.24 -0.67
N ALA A 120 -17.36 13.96 -0.62
CA ALA A 120 -18.00 13.31 -1.75
C ALA A 120 -19.36 13.93 -2.03
N LYS A 121 -19.70 14.08 -3.31
CA LYS A 121 -21.02 14.58 -3.71
C LYS A 121 -22.07 13.50 -3.44
N ARG A 122 -23.16 13.91 -2.82
CA ARG A 122 -24.26 13.04 -2.44
C ARG A 122 -25.46 13.25 -3.33
#